data_29bbf7cf26d3c58f0605b72d72f81bbe
#
_entry.id   29bbf7cf26d3c58f0605b72d72f81bbe
#
_cell.length_a   1.000
_cell.length_b   1.000
_cell.length_c   1.000
_cell.angle_alpha   90.00
_cell.angle_beta   90.00
_cell.angle_gamma   90.00
#
_symmetry.space_group_name_H-M   'P 1'
#
loop_
_entity.id
_entity.type
_entity.pdbx_description
1 polymer ?
#
loop_
_entity_poly.entity_id
_entity_poly.type
_entity_poly.pdbx_seq_one_letter_code
_entity_poly.pdbx_strand_id
1 'polypeptide(L)'
;MAEVITLNGIDIEFDEEVFKSIPSEALDELIGGIGDDTPEEVLGDDVTRMTREGHIMSDMTNWYSILHRKWNSRAGNKITKITIHHMAGNLSKSQMESCVYNPNRQMSCTYAIYSDGTVECFVGEQFRSWCSSSWDNDKNAITIEVANNSLAPNWTVSEKAYKKLIALCADICKRNGITPKYTGKPSGSLTVHQMFSNTNCPGPYLLKLHQNGTIERDIIAAMNPKKEEPKTETKVLYKVQVGAYAVKANAEAQLAKLKKAGFGGEIVEVKQ
;
A
#
# COMPACT_ATOMS: atom_id res chain seq x y z
N MET A 1 37.17 -10.55 11.96
CA MET A 1 36.11 -9.55 12.21
C MET A 1 34.87 -10.37 12.51
N ALA A 2 34.18 -10.08 13.61
CA ALA A 2 32.94 -10.79 13.94
C ALA A 2 31.88 -10.45 12.92
N GLU A 3 31.20 -11.45 12.36
CA GLU A 3 30.03 -11.24 11.52
C GLU A 3 28.80 -11.24 12.43
N VAL A 4 27.93 -10.24 12.23
CA VAL A 4 26.68 -10.08 12.99
C VAL A 4 25.53 -10.55 12.11
N ILE A 5 24.81 -11.56 12.56
CA ILE A 5 23.54 -11.99 11.94
C ILE A 5 22.39 -11.55 12.85
N THR A 6 21.51 -10.74 12.34
CA THR A 6 20.28 -10.33 13.06
C THR A 6 19.19 -11.36 12.80
N LEU A 7 18.85 -12.18 13.80
CA LEU A 7 17.74 -13.11 13.77
C LEU A 7 16.63 -12.60 14.71
N ASN A 8 15.45 -12.28 14.17
CA ASN A 8 14.30 -11.81 14.92
C ASN A 8 14.55 -10.56 15.77
N GLY A 9 15.38 -9.63 15.28
CA GLY A 9 15.72 -8.41 16.01
C GLY A 9 16.75 -8.60 17.13
N ILE A 10 17.39 -9.77 17.20
CA ILE A 10 18.48 -10.08 18.12
C ILE A 10 19.76 -10.18 17.28
N ASP A 11 20.71 -9.30 17.55
CA ASP A 11 22.03 -9.36 16.93
C ASP A 11 22.82 -10.46 17.60
N ILE A 12 23.19 -11.48 16.80
CA ILE A 12 24.01 -12.59 17.24
C ILE A 12 25.39 -12.41 16.60
N GLU A 13 26.37 -12.10 17.45
CA GLU A 13 27.76 -12.07 17.02
C GLU A 13 28.32 -13.50 16.96
N PHE A 14 28.86 -13.87 15.81
CA PHE A 14 29.56 -15.11 15.63
C PHE A 14 31.04 -14.85 15.44
N ASP A 15 31.86 -15.69 16.07
CA ASP A 15 33.27 -15.80 15.72
C ASP A 15 33.38 -16.39 14.31
N GLU A 16 34.17 -15.76 13.44
CA GLU A 16 34.35 -16.14 12.04
C GLU A 16 34.80 -17.61 11.88
N GLU A 17 35.53 -18.15 12.84
CA GLU A 17 35.98 -19.58 12.85
C GLU A 17 34.81 -20.52 13.20
N VAL A 18 33.89 -20.10 14.07
CA VAL A 18 32.69 -20.86 14.42
C VAL A 18 31.72 -20.90 13.24
N PHE A 19 31.55 -19.80 12.54
CA PHE A 19 30.69 -19.72 11.34
C PHE A 19 31.19 -20.64 10.22
N LYS A 20 32.51 -20.67 9.97
CA LYS A 20 33.11 -21.56 8.98
C LYS A 20 33.09 -23.04 9.36
N SER A 21 32.85 -23.37 10.62
CA SER A 21 32.75 -24.76 11.12
C SER A 21 31.35 -25.34 11.05
N ILE A 22 30.31 -24.52 10.74
CA ILE A 22 28.93 -25.01 10.58
C ILE A 22 28.82 -25.71 9.22
N PRO A 23 28.42 -26.98 9.18
CA PRO A 23 28.21 -27.70 7.91
C PRO A 23 27.15 -26.96 7.08
N SER A 24 27.34 -26.88 5.76
CA SER A 24 26.42 -26.23 4.82
C SER A 24 24.97 -26.73 4.97
N GLU A 25 24.80 -28.02 5.25
CA GLU A 25 23.51 -28.68 5.49
C GLU A 25 22.83 -28.16 6.76
N ALA A 26 23.57 -27.78 7.78
CA ALA A 26 23.02 -27.17 9.00
C ALA A 26 22.67 -25.68 8.79
N LEU A 27 23.41 -24.98 7.91
CA LEU A 27 23.07 -23.64 7.47
C LEU A 27 21.77 -23.67 6.63
N ASP A 28 21.62 -24.64 5.73
CA ASP A 28 20.42 -24.82 4.90
C ASP A 28 19.18 -25.16 5.76
N GLU A 29 19.36 -25.86 6.85
CA GLU A 29 18.29 -26.13 7.82
C GLU A 29 17.94 -24.91 8.67
N LEU A 30 18.91 -24.05 9.00
CA LEU A 30 18.75 -22.79 9.73
C LEU A 30 18.15 -21.68 8.85
N ILE A 31 18.53 -21.64 7.57
CA ILE A 31 18.09 -20.65 6.58
C ILE A 31 16.82 -21.13 5.85
N GLY A 32 16.38 -22.36 6.08
CA GLY A 32 15.21 -22.99 5.46
C GLY A 32 15.37 -23.10 3.96
N GLY A 33 16.00 -24.19 3.52
CA GLY A 33 16.24 -24.65 2.16
C GLY A 33 15.72 -23.74 1.05
N ILE A 34 16.55 -22.84 0.56
CA ILE A 34 16.33 -22.19 -0.72
C ILE A 34 16.60 -23.27 -1.76
N GLY A 35 15.54 -23.94 -2.21
CA GLY A 35 15.63 -24.80 -3.37
C GLY A 35 16.17 -23.99 -4.54
N ASP A 36 17.20 -24.52 -5.17
CA ASP A 36 17.92 -23.96 -6.32
C ASP A 36 17.07 -24.00 -7.61
N ASP A 37 15.81 -23.64 -7.49
CA ASP A 37 14.88 -23.42 -8.60
C ASP A 37 14.69 -21.92 -8.83
N THR A 38 15.79 -21.23 -9.16
CA THR A 38 15.70 -19.91 -9.79
C THR A 38 15.33 -20.12 -11.26
N PRO A 39 14.12 -19.70 -11.71
CA PRO A 39 13.85 -19.62 -13.14
C PRO A 39 14.65 -18.43 -13.70
N GLU A 40 15.72 -18.69 -14.39
CA GLU A 40 16.58 -17.72 -15.07
C GLU A 40 15.89 -17.05 -16.29
N GLU A 41 14.62 -17.27 -16.54
CA GLU A 41 13.93 -16.88 -17.80
C GLU A 41 12.62 -16.14 -17.65
N VAL A 42 12.42 -15.21 -16.71
CA VAL A 42 11.27 -14.26 -16.77
C VAL A 42 11.69 -12.85 -16.34
N LEU A 43 12.78 -12.36 -16.90
CA LEU A 43 13.13 -10.93 -16.80
C LEU A 43 12.95 -10.30 -18.18
N GLY A 44 11.72 -9.94 -18.52
CA GLY A 44 11.44 -8.91 -19.51
C GLY A 44 11.90 -7.54 -18.97
N ASP A 45 12.34 -6.67 -19.86
CA ASP A 45 12.94 -5.34 -19.64
C ASP A 45 12.10 -4.32 -18.86
N ASP A 46 11.19 -4.72 -17.98
CA ASP A 46 10.38 -3.82 -17.19
C ASP A 46 10.74 -3.95 -15.70
N VAL A 47 11.33 -2.89 -15.20
CA VAL A 47 11.97 -2.71 -13.91
C VAL A 47 11.25 -3.40 -12.77
N THR A 48 11.64 -4.62 -12.52
CA THR A 48 11.21 -5.39 -11.37
C THR A 48 11.98 -4.92 -10.15
N ARG A 49 11.26 -4.41 -9.16
CA ARG A 49 11.83 -4.05 -7.88
C ARG A 49 12.14 -5.30 -7.08
N MET A 50 13.40 -5.59 -7.00
CA MET A 50 13.92 -6.59 -6.08
C MET A 50 14.33 -5.90 -4.79
N THR A 51 13.74 -6.31 -3.68
CA THR A 51 14.21 -5.94 -2.35
C THR A 51 15.44 -6.74 -1.97
N ARG A 52 16.06 -6.45 -0.80
CA ARG A 52 17.33 -7.02 -0.34
C ARG A 52 17.44 -8.55 -0.41
N GLU A 53 16.35 -9.29 -0.54
CA GLU A 53 16.30 -10.77 -0.54
C GLU A 53 15.66 -11.35 -1.81
N GLY A 54 15.57 -10.58 -2.90
CA GLY A 54 14.96 -11.07 -4.14
C GLY A 54 13.44 -11.18 -4.12
N HIS A 55 12.75 -10.59 -3.15
CA HIS A 55 11.29 -10.58 -3.11
C HIS A 55 10.72 -9.42 -3.93
N ILE A 56 9.74 -9.73 -4.78
CA ILE A 56 9.00 -8.73 -5.57
C ILE A 56 7.87 -8.15 -4.71
N MET A 57 7.81 -6.84 -4.60
CA MET A 57 6.75 -6.13 -3.89
C MET A 57 6.55 -4.71 -4.43
N SER A 58 5.42 -4.10 -4.08
CA SER A 58 5.13 -2.70 -4.40
C SER A 58 6.03 -1.74 -3.64
N ASP A 59 6.39 -0.61 -4.28
CA ASP A 59 7.09 0.50 -3.63
C ASP A 59 6.31 1.17 -2.50
N MET A 60 5.03 0.91 -2.43
CA MET A 60 4.19 1.42 -1.36
C MET A 60 4.38 0.67 -0.06
N THR A 61 5.20 -0.39 -0.06
CA THR A 61 5.51 -1.20 1.12
C THR A 61 6.36 -0.40 2.10
N ASN A 62 5.85 -0.21 3.31
CA ASN A 62 6.55 0.46 4.40
C ASN A 62 7.39 -0.52 5.21
N TRP A 63 6.85 -1.74 5.42
CA TRP A 63 7.49 -2.82 6.16
C TRP A 63 7.40 -4.12 5.38
N TYR A 64 8.42 -4.94 5.52
CA TYR A 64 8.41 -6.30 4.99
C TYR A 64 8.82 -7.26 6.10
N SER A 65 7.89 -8.15 6.44
CA SER A 65 8.05 -9.21 7.44
C SER A 65 7.86 -10.53 6.72
N ILE A 66 8.79 -10.83 5.80
CA ILE A 66 8.66 -11.95 4.88
C ILE A 66 8.63 -13.27 5.64
N LEU A 67 7.61 -14.06 5.34
CA LEU A 67 7.43 -15.38 5.91
C LEU A 67 8.35 -16.39 5.22
N HIS A 68 9.08 -17.17 6.01
CA HIS A 68 9.85 -18.33 5.50
C HIS A 68 8.96 -19.56 5.24
N ARG A 69 7.69 -19.51 5.60
CA ARG A 69 6.69 -20.60 5.47
C ARG A 69 5.34 -20.03 5.08
N LYS A 70 4.37 -20.90 4.83
CA LYS A 70 2.95 -20.55 4.52
C LYS A 70 2.82 -19.80 3.19
N TRP A 71 3.64 -20.16 2.25
CA TRP A 71 3.54 -19.76 0.85
C TRP A 71 3.98 -20.93 -0.04
N ASN A 72 3.63 -20.87 -1.29
CA ASN A 72 4.06 -21.84 -2.30
C ASN A 72 4.45 -21.09 -3.60
N SER A 73 5.16 -21.78 -4.48
CA SER A 73 5.32 -21.33 -5.85
C SER A 73 3.94 -21.11 -6.50
N ARG A 74 3.83 -20.16 -7.39
CA ARG A 74 2.65 -19.99 -8.26
C ARG A 74 2.55 -21.05 -9.35
N ALA A 75 3.50 -21.99 -9.44
CA ALA A 75 3.56 -23.05 -10.44
C ALA A 75 3.42 -22.51 -11.89
N GLY A 76 4.12 -21.43 -12.21
CA GLY A 76 4.08 -20.78 -13.52
C GLY A 76 2.81 -19.96 -13.82
N ASN A 77 1.90 -19.83 -12.85
CA ASN A 77 0.68 -19.04 -13.05
C ASN A 77 0.97 -17.55 -12.89
N LYS A 78 0.48 -16.76 -13.84
CA LYS A 78 0.57 -15.30 -13.82
C LYS A 78 -0.37 -14.68 -12.78
N ILE A 79 -0.01 -13.52 -12.27
CA ILE A 79 -0.88 -12.70 -11.43
C ILE A 79 -1.93 -12.05 -12.34
N THR A 80 -3.20 -12.39 -12.13
CA THR A 80 -4.33 -11.90 -12.91
C THR A 80 -5.48 -11.40 -12.05
N LYS A 81 -5.33 -11.50 -10.72
CA LYS A 81 -6.38 -11.17 -9.75
C LYS A 81 -5.83 -10.43 -8.54
N ILE A 82 -6.72 -9.70 -7.89
CA ILE A 82 -6.52 -9.15 -6.54
C ILE A 82 -7.69 -9.66 -5.69
N THR A 83 -7.37 -10.25 -4.54
CA THR A 83 -8.38 -10.66 -3.56
C THR A 83 -8.28 -9.76 -2.34
N ILE A 84 -9.36 -9.03 -2.08
CA ILE A 84 -9.43 -8.09 -0.96
C ILE A 84 -10.11 -8.76 0.23
N HIS A 85 -9.43 -8.70 1.38
CA HIS A 85 -9.87 -9.21 2.66
C HIS A 85 -9.99 -8.07 3.68
N HIS A 86 -10.58 -8.36 4.84
CA HIS A 86 -10.50 -7.50 6.01
C HIS A 86 -9.94 -8.29 7.20
N MET A 87 -9.18 -7.61 8.04
CA MET A 87 -8.55 -8.23 9.22
C MET A 87 -9.54 -8.65 10.30
N ALA A 88 -10.84 -8.31 10.15
CA ALA A 88 -11.87 -8.46 11.18
C ALA A 88 -11.48 -7.79 12.52
N GLY A 89 -10.78 -6.65 12.44
CA GLY A 89 -10.30 -5.88 13.58
C GLY A 89 -9.39 -4.72 13.15
N ASN A 90 -9.12 -3.83 14.09
CA ASN A 90 -8.10 -2.79 13.94
C ASN A 90 -6.76 -3.33 14.43
N LEU A 91 -6.20 -4.30 13.70
CA LEU A 91 -4.96 -4.93 14.12
C LEU A 91 -3.79 -3.98 13.94
N SER A 92 -2.93 -3.92 14.96
CA SER A 92 -1.60 -3.31 14.87
C SER A 92 -0.65 -4.23 14.08
N LYS A 93 0.53 -3.71 13.70
CA LYS A 93 1.59 -4.49 13.06
C LYS A 93 1.92 -5.75 13.85
N SER A 94 2.21 -5.62 15.15
CA SER A 94 2.57 -6.76 16.01
C SER A 94 1.43 -7.78 16.15
N GLN A 95 0.17 -7.35 16.16
CA GLN A 95 -0.97 -8.27 16.20
C GLN A 95 -1.13 -9.02 14.88
N MET A 96 -0.95 -8.35 13.74
CA MET A 96 -1.00 -9.00 12.44
C MET A 96 0.17 -9.98 12.26
N GLU A 97 1.39 -9.59 12.63
CA GLU A 97 2.54 -10.48 12.67
C GLU A 97 2.28 -11.71 13.54
N SER A 98 1.74 -11.53 14.74
CA SER A 98 1.35 -12.64 15.61
C SER A 98 0.33 -13.58 14.96
N CYS A 99 -0.58 -13.07 14.14
CA CYS A 99 -1.52 -13.88 13.38
C CYS A 99 -0.83 -14.72 12.30
N VAL A 100 0.04 -14.10 11.49
CA VAL A 100 0.66 -14.77 10.34
C VAL A 100 1.83 -15.67 10.74
N TYR A 101 2.57 -15.34 11.80
CA TYR A 101 3.65 -16.18 12.32
C TYR A 101 3.15 -17.35 13.17
N ASN A 102 1.92 -17.31 13.67
CA ASN A 102 1.37 -18.39 14.51
C ASN A 102 1.43 -19.73 13.76
N PRO A 103 2.20 -20.72 14.21
CA PRO A 103 2.36 -22.00 13.51
C PRO A 103 1.06 -22.81 13.39
N ASN A 104 0.11 -22.56 14.29
CA ASN A 104 -1.18 -23.26 14.31
C ASN A 104 -2.22 -22.64 13.35
N ARG A 105 -1.94 -21.48 12.75
CA ARG A 105 -2.80 -20.85 11.75
C ARG A 105 -2.24 -21.08 10.35
N GLN A 106 -3.00 -21.73 9.49
CA GLN A 106 -2.66 -21.96 8.08
C GLN A 106 -3.11 -20.75 7.25
N MET A 107 -2.50 -19.58 7.50
CA MET A 107 -2.90 -18.32 6.92
C MET A 107 -1.66 -17.44 6.65
N SER A 108 -1.65 -16.81 5.49
CA SER A 108 -0.76 -15.70 5.12
C SER A 108 -1.43 -14.81 4.09
N CYS A 109 -0.92 -13.59 3.92
CA CYS A 109 -1.34 -12.67 2.87
C CYS A 109 -0.12 -12.08 2.16
N THR A 110 -0.31 -11.54 0.96
CA THR A 110 0.75 -10.79 0.29
C THR A 110 0.95 -9.47 1.02
N TYR A 111 -0.11 -8.70 1.21
CA TYR A 111 -0.06 -7.40 1.87
C TYR A 111 -1.05 -7.29 3.02
N ALA A 112 -0.67 -6.51 4.02
CA ALA A 112 -1.55 -5.98 5.05
C ALA A 112 -1.53 -4.44 4.98
N ILE A 113 -2.70 -3.80 5.07
CA ILE A 113 -2.86 -2.35 5.11
C ILE A 113 -3.46 -1.98 6.45
N TYR A 114 -2.74 -1.17 7.22
CA TYR A 114 -3.17 -0.72 8.55
C TYR A 114 -4.05 0.53 8.48
N SER A 115 -4.74 0.85 9.59
CA SER A 115 -5.69 1.97 9.63
C SER A 115 -5.05 3.35 9.39
N ASP A 116 -3.76 3.49 9.59
CA ASP A 116 -3.00 4.71 9.28
C ASP A 116 -2.58 4.80 7.80
N GLY A 117 -2.82 3.73 7.01
CA GLY A 117 -2.45 3.61 5.62
C GLY A 117 -1.05 3.04 5.38
N THR A 118 -0.35 2.59 6.40
CA THR A 118 0.91 1.86 6.21
C THR A 118 0.67 0.48 5.62
N VAL A 119 1.63 -0.01 4.83
CA VAL A 119 1.57 -1.28 4.12
C VAL A 119 2.69 -2.18 4.57
N GLU A 120 2.38 -3.42 4.87
CA GLU A 120 3.35 -4.47 5.18
C GLU A 120 3.23 -5.62 4.18
N CYS A 121 4.37 -6.16 3.74
CA CYS A 121 4.44 -7.33 2.88
C CYS A 121 4.89 -8.55 3.70
N PHE A 122 4.12 -9.64 3.61
CA PHE A 122 4.41 -10.91 4.28
C PHE A 122 4.83 -12.00 3.30
N VAL A 123 4.35 -11.95 2.07
CA VAL A 123 4.69 -12.93 1.01
C VAL A 123 5.00 -12.16 -0.26
N GLY A 124 6.19 -12.34 -0.81
CA GLY A 124 6.57 -11.70 -2.07
C GLY A 124 5.59 -12.04 -3.19
N GLU A 125 5.36 -11.10 -4.11
CA GLU A 125 4.35 -11.25 -5.18
C GLU A 125 4.61 -12.43 -6.11
N GLN A 126 5.87 -12.86 -6.25
CA GLN A 126 6.24 -14.05 -7.04
C GLN A 126 5.71 -15.35 -6.43
N PHE A 127 5.31 -15.34 -5.16
CA PHE A 127 4.78 -16.50 -4.46
C PHE A 127 3.27 -16.42 -4.23
N ARG A 128 2.64 -17.57 -4.05
CA ARG A 128 1.26 -17.71 -3.65
C ARG A 128 1.14 -17.66 -2.13
N SER A 129 0.39 -16.72 -1.59
CA SER A 129 -0.02 -16.69 -0.18
C SER A 129 -1.17 -17.65 0.10
N TRP A 130 -1.43 -17.96 1.38
CA TRP A 130 -2.52 -18.83 1.84
C TRP A 130 -3.63 -17.99 2.49
N CYS A 131 -4.46 -17.34 1.70
CA CYS A 131 -5.37 -16.32 2.21
C CYS A 131 -6.87 -16.65 1.97
N SER A 132 -7.22 -17.09 0.78
CA SER A 132 -8.64 -17.28 0.43
C SER A 132 -9.16 -18.70 0.61
N SER A 133 -8.37 -19.61 1.17
CA SER A 133 -8.66 -21.05 1.25
C SER A 133 -8.86 -21.72 -0.13
N SER A 134 -8.43 -21.09 -1.20
CA SER A 134 -8.55 -21.58 -2.57
C SER A 134 -7.22 -21.54 -3.30
N TRP A 135 -6.68 -22.72 -3.60
CA TRP A 135 -5.48 -22.82 -4.45
C TRP A 135 -5.69 -22.13 -5.79
N ASP A 136 -6.81 -22.40 -6.45
CA ASP A 136 -7.11 -21.88 -7.78
C ASP A 136 -7.25 -20.36 -7.85
N ASN A 137 -7.67 -19.74 -6.76
CA ASN A 137 -7.66 -18.29 -6.65
C ASN A 137 -6.26 -17.76 -6.31
N ASP A 138 -5.68 -18.26 -5.22
CA ASP A 138 -4.48 -17.66 -4.63
C ASP A 138 -3.24 -17.80 -5.53
N LYS A 139 -3.15 -18.86 -6.36
CA LYS A 139 -2.06 -19.00 -7.33
C LYS A 139 -2.02 -17.89 -8.39
N ASN A 140 -3.16 -17.24 -8.65
CA ASN A 140 -3.29 -16.13 -9.59
C ASN A 140 -3.55 -14.78 -8.91
N ALA A 141 -3.69 -14.73 -7.59
CA ALA A 141 -4.09 -13.53 -6.88
C ALA A 141 -2.96 -12.92 -6.04
N ILE A 142 -2.93 -11.61 -5.98
CA ILE A 142 -2.34 -10.86 -4.87
C ILE A 142 -3.43 -10.69 -3.82
N THR A 143 -3.15 -11.08 -2.58
CA THR A 143 -4.11 -11.02 -1.47
C THR A 143 -3.78 -9.86 -0.53
N ILE A 144 -4.78 -9.08 -0.15
CA ILE A 144 -4.62 -7.87 0.64
C ILE A 144 -5.56 -7.91 1.83
N GLU A 145 -5.01 -7.92 3.04
CA GLU A 145 -5.75 -7.76 4.29
C GLU A 145 -5.81 -6.28 4.67
N VAL A 146 -7.01 -5.77 4.96
CA VAL A 146 -7.23 -4.36 5.31
C VAL A 146 -7.77 -4.25 6.74
N ALA A 147 -7.12 -3.43 7.57
CA ALA A 147 -7.55 -3.18 8.93
C ALA A 147 -8.89 -2.43 8.97
N ASN A 148 -9.77 -2.86 9.87
CA ASN A 148 -11.02 -2.17 10.11
C ASN A 148 -10.82 -1.11 11.20
N ASN A 149 -11.47 0.05 11.06
CA ASN A 149 -11.51 1.08 12.09
C ASN A 149 -12.82 1.04 12.92
N SER A 150 -13.74 0.13 12.59
CA SER A 150 -14.88 -0.23 13.43
C SER A 150 -15.07 -1.75 13.45
N LEU A 151 -15.71 -2.26 14.50
CA LEU A 151 -16.08 -3.66 14.62
C LEU A 151 -17.48 -3.92 14.02
N ALA A 152 -18.00 -5.15 14.27
CA ALA A 152 -19.35 -5.52 13.87
C ALA A 152 -20.39 -4.49 14.36
N PRO A 153 -21.47 -4.27 13.62
CA PRO A 153 -21.78 -4.92 12.35
C PRO A 153 -21.15 -4.23 11.11
N ASN A 154 -20.57 -3.05 11.27
CA ASN A 154 -20.24 -2.16 10.14
C ASN A 154 -18.93 -2.53 9.44
N TRP A 155 -17.90 -2.93 10.19
CA TRP A 155 -16.58 -3.30 9.68
C TRP A 155 -15.99 -2.26 8.69
N THR A 156 -16.13 -0.97 9.01
CA THR A 156 -15.60 0.12 8.17
C THR A 156 -14.08 0.10 8.15
N VAL A 157 -13.49 0.71 7.13
CA VAL A 157 -12.06 0.97 7.04
C VAL A 157 -11.80 2.47 7.07
N SER A 158 -10.63 2.89 7.54
CA SER A 158 -10.27 4.29 7.58
C SER A 158 -10.10 4.85 6.16
N GLU A 159 -10.27 6.16 6.00
CA GLU A 159 -10.03 6.83 4.72
C GLU A 159 -8.58 6.64 4.24
N LYS A 160 -7.61 6.64 5.17
CA LYS A 160 -6.20 6.42 4.86
C LYS A 160 -5.95 5.01 4.34
N ALA A 161 -6.51 3.99 5.00
CA ALA A 161 -6.40 2.60 4.57
C ALA A 161 -7.10 2.39 3.22
N TYR A 162 -8.29 2.97 3.01
CA TYR A 162 -9.01 2.89 1.74
C TYR A 162 -8.21 3.53 0.59
N LYS A 163 -7.72 4.76 0.76
CA LYS A 163 -6.88 5.42 -0.25
C LYS A 163 -5.64 4.60 -0.60
N LYS A 164 -5.01 4.02 0.41
CA LYS A 164 -3.83 3.17 0.20
C LYS A 164 -4.19 1.87 -0.51
N LEU A 165 -5.32 1.23 -0.16
CA LEU A 165 -5.83 0.04 -0.86
C LEU A 165 -6.02 0.32 -2.35
N ILE A 166 -6.69 1.43 -2.70
CA ILE A 166 -6.92 1.81 -4.09
C ILE A 166 -5.60 2.05 -4.83
N ALA A 167 -4.68 2.78 -4.23
CA ALA A 167 -3.37 3.06 -4.83
C ALA A 167 -2.55 1.77 -5.03
N LEU A 168 -2.51 0.87 -4.05
CA LEU A 168 -1.82 -0.41 -4.14
C LEU A 168 -2.45 -1.31 -5.21
N CYS A 169 -3.78 -1.41 -5.26
CA CYS A 169 -4.48 -2.16 -6.31
C CYS A 169 -4.18 -1.61 -7.70
N ALA A 170 -4.14 -0.27 -7.86
CA ALA A 170 -3.81 0.36 -9.14
C ALA A 170 -2.37 0.06 -9.58
N ASP A 171 -1.40 0.07 -8.65
CA ASP A 171 -0.03 -0.31 -8.90
C ASP A 171 0.08 -1.77 -9.36
N ILE A 172 -0.53 -2.70 -8.61
CA ILE A 172 -0.57 -4.13 -8.97
C ILE A 172 -1.21 -4.33 -10.34
N CYS A 173 -2.34 -3.67 -10.62
CA CYS A 173 -3.01 -3.76 -11.91
C CYS A 173 -2.12 -3.29 -13.05
N LYS A 174 -1.42 -2.15 -12.90
CA LYS A 174 -0.51 -1.63 -13.92
C LYS A 174 0.65 -2.57 -14.20
N ARG A 175 1.33 -3.03 -13.16
CA ARG A 175 2.51 -3.91 -13.29
C ARG A 175 2.18 -5.27 -13.90
N ASN A 176 0.97 -5.78 -13.68
CA ASN A 176 0.55 -7.10 -14.14
C ASN A 176 -0.43 -7.07 -15.34
N GLY A 177 -0.72 -5.90 -15.90
CA GLY A 177 -1.66 -5.77 -17.03
C GLY A 177 -3.10 -6.17 -16.68
N ILE A 178 -3.53 -6.01 -15.43
CA ILE A 178 -4.86 -6.39 -14.96
C ILE A 178 -5.86 -5.28 -15.23
N THR A 179 -6.95 -5.59 -15.91
CA THR A 179 -8.13 -4.73 -15.95
C THR A 179 -8.98 -5.03 -14.71
N PRO A 180 -9.13 -4.10 -13.75
CA PRO A 180 -9.90 -4.34 -12.54
C PRO A 180 -11.38 -4.54 -12.86
N LYS A 181 -11.94 -5.69 -12.46
CA LYS A 181 -13.34 -6.03 -12.69
C LYS A 181 -13.90 -6.90 -11.58
N TYR A 182 -14.91 -6.41 -10.87
CA TYR A 182 -15.69 -7.18 -9.93
C TYR A 182 -16.95 -7.73 -10.61
N THR A 183 -17.10 -9.05 -10.64
CA THR A 183 -18.25 -9.71 -11.29
C THR A 183 -19.19 -10.40 -10.29
N GLY A 184 -18.86 -10.35 -9.00
CA GLY A 184 -19.53 -11.16 -7.97
C GLY A 184 -19.23 -12.66 -8.06
N LYS A 185 -18.31 -13.08 -8.93
CA LYS A 185 -17.93 -14.47 -9.18
C LYS A 185 -16.41 -14.63 -9.15
N PRO A 186 -15.89 -15.86 -8.92
CA PRO A 186 -14.46 -16.16 -8.96
C PRO A 186 -13.77 -15.82 -10.29
N SER A 187 -14.51 -15.65 -11.38
CA SER A 187 -13.97 -15.30 -12.71
C SER A 187 -13.55 -13.84 -12.85
N GLY A 188 -13.93 -12.95 -11.93
CA GLY A 188 -13.49 -11.57 -11.94
C GLY A 188 -12.01 -11.41 -11.60
N SER A 189 -11.40 -10.29 -11.99
CA SER A 189 -10.04 -9.93 -11.58
C SER A 189 -9.99 -9.30 -10.18
N LEU A 190 -11.11 -8.75 -9.70
CA LEU A 190 -11.31 -8.37 -8.31
C LEU A 190 -12.19 -9.42 -7.64
N THR A 191 -11.68 -10.06 -6.60
CA THR A 191 -12.36 -11.12 -5.86
C THR A 191 -12.34 -10.85 -4.35
N VAL A 192 -13.17 -11.55 -3.62
CA VAL A 192 -13.27 -11.47 -2.15
C VAL A 192 -13.33 -12.86 -1.55
N HIS A 193 -12.91 -13.01 -0.30
CA HIS A 193 -12.76 -14.32 0.36
C HIS A 193 -14.04 -15.16 0.37
N GLN A 194 -15.20 -14.54 0.63
CA GLN A 194 -16.49 -15.27 0.66
C GLN A 194 -16.89 -15.93 -0.66
N MET A 195 -16.20 -15.67 -1.77
CA MET A 195 -16.40 -16.40 -3.03
C MET A 195 -15.82 -17.81 -2.98
N PHE A 196 -14.95 -18.11 -2.04
CA PHE A 196 -14.14 -19.33 -1.97
C PHE A 196 -14.37 -20.14 -0.72
N SER A 197 -14.87 -19.54 0.35
CA SER A 197 -15.15 -20.21 1.61
C SER A 197 -16.33 -19.56 2.33
N ASN A 198 -16.93 -20.29 3.29
CA ASN A 198 -18.00 -19.75 4.13
C ASN A 198 -17.43 -18.81 5.19
N THR A 199 -17.40 -17.52 4.88
CA THR A 199 -16.87 -16.45 5.71
C THR A 199 -17.60 -15.13 5.48
N ASN A 200 -17.55 -14.23 6.46
CA ASN A 200 -18.04 -12.85 6.31
C ASN A 200 -17.01 -11.90 5.70
N CYS A 201 -15.80 -12.37 5.42
CA CYS A 201 -14.75 -11.55 4.77
C CYS A 201 -15.13 -11.24 3.31
N PRO A 202 -15.03 -9.99 2.86
CA PRO A 202 -14.29 -8.85 3.39
C PRO A 202 -15.09 -7.92 4.31
N GLY A 203 -16.18 -8.37 4.88
CA GLY A 203 -17.11 -7.58 5.66
C GLY A 203 -18.07 -6.71 4.81
N PRO A 204 -19.21 -6.29 5.39
CA PRO A 204 -20.27 -5.63 4.65
C PRO A 204 -19.84 -4.30 4.01
N TYR A 205 -18.91 -3.57 4.63
CA TYR A 205 -18.45 -2.28 4.10
C TYR A 205 -17.69 -2.45 2.78
N LEU A 206 -16.61 -3.23 2.76
CA LEU A 206 -15.82 -3.46 1.54
C LEU A 206 -16.64 -4.23 0.48
N LEU A 207 -17.47 -5.18 0.91
CA LEU A 207 -18.35 -5.92 0.00
C LEU A 207 -19.31 -4.98 -0.74
N LYS A 208 -19.94 -4.04 -0.02
CA LYS A 208 -20.82 -3.03 -0.62
C LYS A 208 -20.08 -2.17 -1.65
N LEU A 209 -18.83 -1.76 -1.35
CA LEU A 209 -18.02 -0.98 -2.28
C LEU A 209 -17.60 -1.76 -3.53
N HIS A 210 -17.44 -3.08 -3.42
CA HIS A 210 -17.29 -3.95 -4.59
C HIS A 210 -18.57 -4.04 -5.40
N GLN A 211 -19.69 -4.35 -4.76
CA GLN A 211 -20.98 -4.60 -5.43
C GLN A 211 -21.52 -3.37 -6.16
N ASN A 212 -21.29 -2.17 -5.64
CA ASN A 212 -21.71 -0.94 -6.29
C ASN A 212 -20.69 -0.35 -7.28
N GLY A 213 -19.56 -1.07 -7.52
CA GLY A 213 -18.53 -0.68 -8.47
C GLY A 213 -17.62 0.46 -8.00
N THR A 214 -17.69 0.88 -6.74
CA THR A 214 -16.86 1.99 -6.22
C THR A 214 -15.38 1.64 -6.26
N ILE A 215 -14.97 0.47 -5.72
CA ILE A 215 -13.56 0.03 -5.72
C ILE A 215 -13.04 -0.10 -7.16
N GLU A 216 -13.79 -0.73 -8.07
CA GLU A 216 -13.41 -0.88 -9.47
C GLU A 216 -13.15 0.49 -10.13
N ARG A 217 -14.10 1.42 -10.00
CA ARG A 217 -14.00 2.77 -10.56
C ARG A 217 -12.81 3.55 -9.98
N ASP A 218 -12.62 3.48 -8.67
CA ASP A 218 -11.55 4.22 -7.99
C ASP A 218 -10.16 3.67 -8.35
N ILE A 219 -10.01 2.35 -8.53
CA ILE A 219 -8.77 1.74 -9.05
C ILE A 219 -8.51 2.21 -10.48
N ILE A 220 -9.51 2.20 -11.37
CA ILE A 220 -9.37 2.67 -12.76
C ILE A 220 -8.96 4.14 -12.80
N ALA A 221 -9.55 4.98 -11.94
CA ALA A 221 -9.18 6.38 -11.83
C ALA A 221 -7.73 6.56 -11.36
N ALA A 222 -7.29 5.77 -10.37
CA ALA A 222 -5.91 5.79 -9.88
C ALA A 222 -4.89 5.22 -10.89
N MET A 223 -5.30 4.29 -11.75
CA MET A 223 -4.48 3.81 -12.87
C MET A 223 -4.25 4.90 -13.93
N ASN A 224 -5.23 5.78 -14.12
CA ASN A 224 -5.23 6.84 -15.12
C ASN A 224 -5.42 8.19 -14.41
N PRO A 225 -4.46 8.65 -13.58
CA PRO A 225 -4.58 9.95 -12.98
C PRO A 225 -4.72 10.96 -14.12
N LYS A 226 -5.88 11.66 -14.18
CA LYS A 226 -5.96 12.83 -15.04
C LYS A 226 -4.75 13.69 -14.67
N LYS A 227 -3.94 14.08 -15.68
CA LYS A 227 -2.96 15.13 -15.44
C LYS A 227 -3.74 16.25 -14.76
N GLU A 228 -3.52 16.44 -13.48
CA GLU A 228 -4.00 17.67 -12.85
C GLU A 228 -3.36 18.76 -13.68
N GLU A 229 -4.18 19.56 -14.34
CA GLU A 229 -3.70 20.85 -14.83
C GLU A 229 -3.01 21.47 -13.63
N PRO A 230 -1.79 22.01 -13.81
CA PRO A 230 -1.06 22.56 -12.69
C PRO A 230 -2.04 23.46 -11.94
N LYS A 231 -2.36 23.09 -10.70
CA LYS A 231 -3.13 23.96 -9.81
C LYS A 231 -2.39 25.26 -9.92
N THR A 232 -3.03 26.25 -10.56
CA THR A 232 -2.53 27.61 -10.56
C THR A 232 -2.29 27.89 -9.10
N GLU A 233 -1.02 27.92 -8.68
CA GLU A 233 -0.69 28.31 -7.32
C GLU A 233 -1.39 29.63 -7.14
N THR A 234 -2.39 29.63 -6.26
CA THR A 234 -3.07 30.86 -5.92
C THR A 234 -2.00 31.68 -5.27
N LYS A 235 -1.36 32.59 -6.07
CA LYS A 235 -0.37 33.52 -5.54
C LYS A 235 -1.03 34.25 -4.40
N VAL A 236 -0.70 33.88 -3.19
CA VAL A 236 -1.15 34.60 -2.00
C VAL A 236 -0.42 35.93 -2.03
N LEU A 237 -1.16 36.99 -2.37
CA LEU A 237 -0.66 38.35 -2.33
C LEU A 237 -0.99 38.94 -0.95
N TYR A 238 0.01 39.28 -0.20
CA TYR A 238 -0.17 40.04 1.04
C TYR A 238 -0.22 41.52 0.69
N LYS A 239 -1.36 42.18 1.01
CA LYS A 239 -1.54 43.63 0.86
C LYS A 239 -1.27 44.32 2.17
N VAL A 240 -0.45 45.36 2.15
CA VAL A 240 -0.27 46.26 3.31
C VAL A 240 -1.18 47.44 3.10
N GLN A 241 -2.14 47.62 3.98
CA GLN A 241 -3.05 48.77 3.97
C GLN A 241 -2.48 49.90 4.83
N VAL A 242 -2.21 51.05 4.24
CA VAL A 242 -1.58 52.21 4.90
C VAL A 242 -2.58 53.28 5.36
N GLY A 243 -3.89 53.04 5.23
CA GLY A 243 -4.95 53.90 5.72
C GLY A 243 -6.33 53.58 5.13
N ALA A 244 -7.37 54.00 5.77
CA ALA A 244 -8.75 53.98 5.29
C ALA A 244 -9.35 55.38 5.47
N TYR A 245 -9.94 55.92 4.42
CA TYR A 245 -10.46 57.30 4.40
C TYR A 245 -11.90 57.32 3.90
N ALA A 246 -12.76 58.01 4.61
CA ALA A 246 -14.15 58.19 4.20
C ALA A 246 -14.31 59.17 3.01
N VAL A 247 -13.32 60.05 2.80
CA VAL A 247 -13.29 61.02 1.72
C VAL A 247 -12.19 60.67 0.71
N LYS A 248 -12.55 60.48 -0.54
CA LYS A 248 -11.62 60.08 -1.62
C LYS A 248 -10.43 60.99 -1.76
N ALA A 249 -10.64 62.32 -1.67
CA ALA A 249 -9.54 63.31 -1.77
C ALA A 249 -8.45 63.12 -0.70
N ASN A 250 -8.83 62.66 0.48
CA ASN A 250 -7.85 62.36 1.54
C ASN A 250 -7.02 61.13 1.23
N ALA A 251 -7.60 60.12 0.62
CA ALA A 251 -6.91 58.93 0.14
C ALA A 251 -5.94 59.28 -0.99
N GLU A 252 -6.37 60.12 -1.93
CA GLU A 252 -5.53 60.62 -3.04
C GLU A 252 -4.33 61.44 -2.56
N ALA A 253 -4.56 62.32 -1.56
CA ALA A 253 -3.51 63.10 -0.93
C ALA A 253 -2.44 62.21 -0.22
N GLN A 254 -2.92 61.17 0.44
CA GLN A 254 -2.00 60.19 1.09
C GLN A 254 -1.24 59.36 0.08
N LEU A 255 -1.88 58.91 -0.99
CA LEU A 255 -1.20 58.19 -2.06
C LEU A 255 -0.13 59.04 -2.74
N ALA A 256 -0.39 60.33 -2.94
CA ALA A 256 0.59 61.26 -3.48
C ALA A 256 1.83 61.41 -2.58
N LYS A 257 1.62 61.46 -1.23
CA LYS A 257 2.76 61.50 -0.28
C LYS A 257 3.58 60.18 -0.32
N LEU A 258 2.93 59.06 -0.43
CA LEU A 258 3.59 57.75 -0.53
C LEU A 258 4.43 57.67 -1.83
N LYS A 259 3.84 58.06 -2.94
CA LYS A 259 4.57 58.10 -4.25
C LYS A 259 5.78 59.01 -4.19
N LYS A 260 5.65 60.20 -3.56
CA LYS A 260 6.78 61.14 -3.37
C LYS A 260 7.89 60.56 -2.49
N ALA A 261 7.53 59.65 -1.57
CA ALA A 261 8.47 58.92 -0.73
C ALA A 261 9.03 57.62 -1.36
N GLY A 262 8.73 57.37 -2.65
CA GLY A 262 9.26 56.23 -3.41
C GLY A 262 8.44 54.92 -3.27
N PHE A 263 7.27 54.96 -2.64
CA PHE A 263 6.42 53.78 -2.52
C PHE A 263 5.38 53.73 -3.64
N GLY A 264 5.15 52.51 -4.19
CA GLY A 264 4.00 52.23 -5.05
C GLY A 264 2.72 52.06 -4.27
N GLY A 265 1.55 52.30 -4.91
CA GLY A 265 0.25 52.05 -4.29
C GLY A 265 -0.91 52.39 -5.19
N GLU A 266 -2.06 51.92 -4.82
CA GLU A 266 -3.36 52.17 -5.50
C GLU A 266 -4.47 52.43 -4.43
N ILE A 267 -5.52 53.09 -4.87
CA ILE A 267 -6.74 53.28 -4.03
C ILE A 267 -7.72 52.19 -4.40
N VAL A 268 -8.21 51.45 -3.42
CA VAL A 268 -9.26 50.45 -3.58
C VAL A 268 -10.51 50.94 -2.86
N GLU A 269 -11.61 51.09 -3.60
CA GLU A 269 -12.91 51.40 -3.00
C GLU A 269 -13.52 50.16 -2.38
N VAL A 270 -13.83 50.22 -1.10
CA VAL A 270 -14.51 49.15 -0.35
C VAL A 270 -15.88 49.65 0.05
N LYS A 271 -16.93 48.99 -0.41
CA LYS A 271 -18.29 49.23 0.06
C LYS A 271 -18.47 48.47 1.36
N GLN A 272 -18.91 49.16 2.41
CA GLN A 272 -19.32 48.56 3.68
C GLN A 272 -20.78 48.11 3.62
#